data_f2867735a363df9d2649f84f97b534c1
#
_entry.id   f2867735a363df9d2649f84f97b534c1
#
_cell.length_a   1.000
_cell.length_b   1.000
_cell.length_c   1.000
_cell.angle_alpha   90.00
_cell.angle_beta   90.00
_cell.angle_gamma   90.00
#
_symmetry.space_group_name_H-M   'P 1'
#
loop_
_entity.id
_entity.type
_entity.pdbx_description
1 polymer ?
#
loop_
_entity_poly.entity_id
_entity_poly.type
_entity_poly.pdbx_seq_one_letter_code
_entity_poly.pdbx_strand_id
1 'polypeptide(L)'
;MAKGVVAERSSVNKEMKTGAFEVLVDDLRVLSKAQTPPFAITDETKTNEELRLKYRYLDLRRAPLQHNLIMRHKIALAAREYFYANNFIEIETPMMMKSTPEGARDYLIPSRVHNGKFYALPQSPQTLKQ
;
A
#
# COMPACT_ATOMS: atom_id res chain seq x y z
N MET A 1 18.34 13.57 18.29
CA MET A 1 19.60 12.98 18.82
C MET A 1 19.56 13.12 20.32
N ALA A 2 19.77 12.04 21.03
CA ALA A 2 19.91 12.08 22.48
C ALA A 2 21.33 11.60 22.84
N LYS A 3 21.97 12.25 23.80
CA LYS A 3 23.26 11.89 24.37
C LYS A 3 23.06 11.71 25.87
N GLY A 4 23.61 10.63 26.43
CA GLY A 4 23.44 10.33 27.86
C GLY A 4 24.12 9.02 28.22
N VAL A 5 23.88 8.54 29.44
CA VAL A 5 24.44 7.32 29.99
C VAL A 5 23.37 6.23 30.03
N VAL A 6 23.76 5.00 29.66
CA VAL A 6 22.90 3.83 29.78
C VAL A 6 22.87 3.38 31.25
N ALA A 7 21.68 3.21 31.81
CA ALA A 7 21.45 2.75 33.15
C ALA A 7 20.42 1.61 33.18
N GLU A 8 20.40 0.84 34.23
CA GLU A 8 19.34 -0.15 34.48
C GLU A 8 18.06 0.57 34.91
N ARG A 9 16.93 0.14 34.38
CA ARG A 9 15.65 0.66 34.77
C ARG A 9 15.22 0.18 36.14
N SER A 10 14.69 1.07 36.95
CA SER A 10 14.07 0.75 38.23
C SER A 10 12.83 -0.15 38.07
N SER A 11 12.15 -0.06 36.91
CA SER A 11 11.00 -0.90 36.55
C SER A 11 11.21 -1.45 35.15
N VAL A 12 11.46 -2.76 35.07
CA VAL A 12 11.73 -3.47 33.80
C VAL A 12 10.45 -3.58 32.97
N ASN A 13 10.51 -3.11 31.71
CA ASN A 13 9.43 -3.33 30.73
C ASN A 13 9.64 -4.65 29.99
N LYS A 14 8.88 -5.68 30.36
CA LYS A 14 8.99 -7.04 29.78
C LYS A 14 8.52 -7.14 28.34
N GLU A 15 7.77 -6.15 27.82
CA GLU A 15 7.27 -6.14 26.44
C GLU A 15 8.32 -5.63 25.43
N MET A 16 9.40 -5.04 25.93
CA MET A 16 10.51 -4.54 25.10
C MET A 16 11.76 -5.39 25.26
N LYS A 17 12.42 -5.74 24.16
CA LYS A 17 13.69 -6.49 24.19
C LYS A 17 14.78 -5.78 24.98
N THR A 18 14.79 -4.47 24.99
CA THR A 18 15.75 -3.61 25.74
C THR A 18 15.12 -2.99 26.97
N GLY A 19 14.02 -3.54 27.46
CA GLY A 19 13.22 -2.94 28.53
C GLY A 19 13.84 -2.98 29.92
N ALA A 20 15.00 -3.67 30.08
CA ALA A 20 15.80 -3.64 31.31
C ALA A 20 16.67 -2.39 31.43
N PHE A 21 16.91 -1.69 30.32
CA PHE A 21 17.81 -0.54 30.26
C PHE A 21 17.08 0.73 29.84
N GLU A 22 17.61 1.86 30.28
CA GLU A 22 17.15 3.20 29.85
C GLU A 22 18.36 4.10 29.63
N VAL A 23 18.16 5.18 28.88
CA VAL A 23 19.18 6.20 28.67
C VAL A 23 18.81 7.41 29.51
N LEU A 24 19.64 7.73 30.50
CA LEU A 24 19.59 8.99 31.24
C LEU A 24 20.17 10.07 30.32
N VAL A 25 19.29 10.94 29.80
CA VAL A 25 19.65 11.90 28.76
C VAL A 25 20.20 13.17 29.38
N ASP A 26 21.42 13.53 29.03
CA ASP A 26 22.08 14.77 29.42
C ASP A 26 21.85 15.90 28.40
N ASP A 27 21.80 15.54 27.09
CA ASP A 27 21.59 16.49 25.99
C ASP A 27 20.59 15.93 24.98
N LEU A 28 19.59 16.74 24.63
CA LEU A 28 18.55 16.40 23.65
C LEU A 28 18.48 17.45 22.55
N ARG A 29 18.83 17.03 21.34
CA ARG A 29 18.75 17.88 20.15
C ARG A 29 17.71 17.37 19.17
N VAL A 30 16.72 18.19 18.87
CA VAL A 30 15.73 17.94 17.80
C VAL A 30 16.39 18.21 16.45
N LEU A 31 16.59 17.18 15.63
CA LEU A 31 17.25 17.27 14.32
C LEU A 31 16.27 17.73 13.24
N SER A 32 15.02 17.29 13.32
CA SER A 32 13.97 17.63 12.39
C SER A 32 12.63 17.70 13.11
N LYS A 33 11.86 18.73 12.84
CA LYS A 33 10.49 18.86 13.34
C LYS A 33 9.52 18.24 12.35
N ALA A 34 8.49 17.56 12.84
CA ALA A 34 7.39 17.03 12.04
C ALA A 34 6.09 17.75 12.38
N GLN A 35 5.19 17.85 11.41
CA GLN A 35 3.82 18.27 11.65
C GLN A 35 3.04 17.12 12.29
N THR A 36 2.04 17.49 13.10
CA THR A 36 1.13 16.49 13.67
C THR A 36 0.37 15.79 12.55
N PRO A 37 0.36 14.44 12.50
CA PRO A 37 -0.43 13.70 11.52
C PRO A 37 -1.93 14.03 11.63
N PRO A 38 -2.68 13.99 10.52
CA PRO A 38 -4.12 14.30 10.52
C PRO A 38 -4.96 13.31 11.36
N PHE A 39 -4.41 12.15 11.67
CA PHE A 39 -4.97 11.16 12.59
C PHE A 39 -3.87 10.27 13.17
N ALA A 40 -4.15 9.63 14.30
CA ALA A 40 -3.22 8.69 14.92
C ALA A 40 -3.10 7.41 14.09
N ILE A 41 -1.86 6.94 13.87
CA ILE A 41 -1.58 5.67 13.19
C ILE A 41 -1.63 4.56 14.23
N THR A 42 -2.84 4.13 14.58
CA THR A 42 -3.13 3.03 15.53
C THR A 42 -3.94 1.96 14.82
N ASP A 43 -3.78 0.72 15.24
CA ASP A 43 -4.47 -0.41 14.61
C ASP A 43 -5.98 -0.32 14.75
N GLU A 44 -6.46 0.12 15.91
CA GLU A 44 -7.85 0.49 16.12
C GLU A 44 -8.02 2.00 15.97
N THR A 45 -8.81 2.41 14.99
CA THR A 45 -9.08 3.83 14.74
C THR A 45 -10.56 4.08 14.53
N LYS A 46 -11.06 5.16 15.14
CA LYS A 46 -12.40 5.71 14.90
C LYS A 46 -12.40 6.82 13.83
N THR A 47 -11.26 7.03 13.18
CA THR A 47 -11.11 8.06 12.15
C THR A 47 -12.01 7.77 10.96
N ASN A 48 -12.70 8.81 10.46
CA ASN A 48 -13.57 8.71 9.29
C ASN A 48 -12.78 8.15 8.08
N GLU A 49 -13.44 7.28 7.32
CA GLU A 49 -12.85 6.64 6.15
C GLU A 49 -12.42 7.66 5.08
N GLU A 50 -13.18 8.71 4.86
CA GLU A 50 -12.85 9.77 3.90
C GLU A 50 -11.50 10.42 4.22
N LEU A 51 -11.25 10.73 5.50
CA LEU A 51 -9.96 11.28 5.92
C LEU A 51 -8.82 10.27 5.75
N ARG A 52 -9.08 9.00 6.04
CA ARG A 52 -8.11 7.91 5.84
C ARG A 52 -7.80 7.68 4.36
N LEU A 53 -8.78 7.80 3.47
CA LEU A 53 -8.59 7.70 2.02
C LEU A 53 -7.81 8.90 1.49
N LYS A 54 -8.07 10.11 1.99
CA LYS A 54 -7.30 11.32 1.62
C LYS A 54 -5.82 11.19 1.98
N TYR A 55 -5.51 10.60 3.13
CA TYR A 55 -4.15 10.37 3.60
C TYR A 55 -3.80 8.87 3.58
N ARG A 56 -4.09 8.22 2.47
CA ARG A 56 -3.97 6.77 2.32
C ARG A 56 -2.59 6.21 2.68
N TYR A 57 -1.54 6.93 2.38
CA TYR A 57 -0.16 6.57 2.69
C TYR A 57 0.12 6.47 4.20
N LEU A 58 -0.61 7.21 5.04
CA LEU A 58 -0.55 7.06 6.49
C LEU A 58 -1.38 5.86 6.96
N ASP A 59 -2.60 5.70 6.43
CA ASP A 59 -3.49 4.61 6.80
C ASP A 59 -2.89 3.24 6.47
N LEU A 60 -2.16 3.13 5.36
CA LEU A 60 -1.46 1.90 4.95
C LEU A 60 -0.30 1.50 5.89
N ARG A 61 0.08 2.33 6.83
CA ARG A 61 1.07 1.99 7.88
C ARG A 61 0.48 1.19 9.03
N ARG A 62 -0.83 1.08 9.12
CA ARG A 62 -1.53 0.31 10.15
C ARG A 62 -1.43 -1.19 9.86
N ALA A 63 -1.20 -2.00 10.90
CA ALA A 63 -1.04 -3.44 10.76
C ALA A 63 -2.21 -4.15 10.05
N PRO A 64 -3.50 -3.84 10.31
CA PRO A 64 -4.61 -4.48 9.59
C PRO A 64 -4.57 -4.27 8.08
N LEU A 65 -4.21 -3.05 7.62
CA LEU A 65 -4.13 -2.77 6.18
C LEU A 65 -2.90 -3.38 5.52
N GLN A 66 -1.77 -3.40 6.22
CA GLN A 66 -0.58 -4.13 5.76
C GLN A 66 -0.87 -5.62 5.63
N HIS A 67 -1.56 -6.21 6.61
CA HIS A 67 -2.00 -7.60 6.56
C HIS A 67 -2.85 -7.87 5.31
N ASN A 68 -3.82 -7.01 5.01
CA ASN A 68 -4.67 -7.15 3.83
C ASN A 68 -3.88 -7.09 2.52
N LEU A 69 -2.90 -6.20 2.42
CA LEU A 69 -2.02 -6.12 1.24
C LEU A 69 -1.14 -7.37 1.09
N ILE A 70 -0.58 -7.85 2.19
CA ILE A 70 0.21 -9.09 2.20
C ILE A 70 -0.65 -10.29 1.83
N MET A 71 -1.88 -10.37 2.36
CA MET A 71 -2.81 -11.45 2.02
C MET A 71 -3.18 -11.41 0.53
N ARG A 72 -3.50 -10.24 -0.01
CA ARG A 72 -3.77 -10.06 -1.44
C ARG A 72 -2.59 -10.53 -2.31
N HIS A 73 -1.37 -10.17 -1.91
CA HIS A 73 -0.15 -10.63 -2.60
C HIS A 73 -0.04 -12.16 -2.58
N LYS A 74 -0.22 -12.78 -1.42
CA LYS A 74 -0.16 -14.25 -1.29
C LYS A 74 -1.21 -14.97 -2.13
N ILE A 75 -2.43 -14.45 -2.18
CA ILE A 75 -3.50 -15.01 -3.02
C ILE A 75 -3.12 -14.92 -4.51
N ALA A 76 -2.64 -13.77 -4.96
CA ALA A 76 -2.21 -13.60 -6.36
C ALA A 76 -1.03 -14.51 -6.72
N LEU A 77 -0.07 -14.67 -5.80
CA LEU A 77 1.07 -15.57 -6.00
C LEU A 77 0.60 -17.03 -6.10
N ALA A 78 -0.21 -17.49 -5.18
CA ALA A 78 -0.75 -18.86 -5.19
C ALA A 78 -1.53 -19.17 -6.48
N ALA A 79 -2.32 -18.20 -6.98
CA ALA A 79 -3.03 -18.35 -8.25
C ALA A 79 -2.05 -18.49 -9.43
N ARG A 80 -0.99 -17.66 -9.48
CA ARG A 80 0.05 -17.76 -10.52
C ARG A 80 0.79 -19.11 -10.48
N GLU A 81 1.18 -19.53 -9.29
CA GLU A 81 1.87 -20.82 -9.09
C GLU A 81 0.99 -21.98 -9.54
N TYR A 82 -0.30 -21.97 -9.20
CA TYR A 82 -1.25 -23.00 -9.63
C TYR A 82 -1.38 -23.06 -11.15
N PHE A 83 -1.59 -21.92 -11.80
CA PHE A 83 -1.71 -21.88 -13.26
C PHE A 83 -0.41 -22.28 -13.94
N TYR A 84 0.73 -21.81 -13.45
CA TYR A 84 2.04 -22.20 -13.97
C TYR A 84 2.27 -23.72 -13.88
N ALA A 85 1.96 -24.34 -12.75
CA ALA A 85 2.09 -25.78 -12.55
C ALA A 85 1.17 -26.60 -13.46
N ASN A 86 0.09 -26.00 -13.97
CA ASN A 86 -0.84 -26.60 -14.92
C ASN A 86 -0.57 -26.19 -16.39
N ASN A 87 0.64 -25.73 -16.70
CA ASN A 87 1.09 -25.33 -18.03
C ASN A 87 0.35 -24.15 -18.66
N PHE A 88 -0.20 -23.25 -17.84
CA PHE A 88 -0.71 -21.96 -18.30
C PHE A 88 0.41 -20.93 -18.33
N ILE A 89 0.36 -20.03 -19.31
CA ILE A 89 1.28 -18.91 -19.45
C ILE A 89 0.56 -17.62 -19.10
N GLU A 90 1.16 -16.77 -18.25
CA GLU A 90 0.66 -15.43 -17.98
C GLU A 90 1.07 -14.50 -19.12
N ILE A 91 0.09 -13.89 -19.78
CA ILE A 91 0.31 -12.93 -20.87
C ILE A 91 -0.24 -11.56 -20.43
N GLU A 92 0.63 -10.57 -20.44
CA GLU A 92 0.23 -9.17 -20.27
C GLU A 92 -0.33 -8.63 -21.59
N THR A 93 -1.50 -8.00 -21.50
CA THR A 93 -2.15 -7.35 -22.65
C THR A 93 -2.15 -5.84 -22.46
N PRO A 94 -2.18 -5.03 -23.54
CA PRO A 94 -2.26 -3.56 -23.43
C PRO A 94 -3.47 -3.13 -22.62
N MET A 95 -3.26 -2.16 -21.70
CA MET A 95 -4.34 -1.58 -20.89
C MET A 95 -5.24 -0.60 -21.66
N MET A 96 -4.75 -0.09 -22.80
CA MET A 96 -5.50 0.83 -23.67
C MET A 96 -5.58 0.26 -25.07
N MET A 97 -6.77 0.16 -25.62
CA MET A 97 -7.02 -0.35 -26.95
C MET A 97 -8.20 0.39 -27.61
N LYS A 98 -8.61 -0.04 -28.78
CA LYS A 98 -9.84 0.43 -29.41
C LYS A 98 -11.04 -0.04 -28.60
N SER A 99 -12.08 0.81 -28.46
CA SER A 99 -13.37 0.42 -27.88
C SER A 99 -13.95 -0.80 -28.61
N THR A 100 -14.42 -1.76 -27.83
CA THR A 100 -15.11 -2.96 -28.32
C THR A 100 -16.58 -2.91 -27.90
N PRO A 101 -17.50 -3.35 -28.77
CA PRO A 101 -18.95 -3.29 -28.47
C PRO A 101 -19.42 -4.41 -27.53
N GLU A 102 -18.63 -4.77 -26.53
CA GLU A 102 -18.92 -5.86 -25.59
C GLU A 102 -19.70 -5.35 -24.38
N GLY A 103 -21.01 -5.38 -24.43
CA GLY A 103 -21.93 -5.38 -23.26
C GLY A 103 -22.04 -4.10 -22.45
N ALA A 104 -21.02 -3.63 -21.77
CA ALA A 104 -21.05 -2.45 -20.92
C ALA A 104 -20.31 -1.25 -21.57
N ARG A 105 -20.53 -0.05 -21.02
CA ARG A 105 -19.87 1.16 -21.52
C ARG A 105 -18.40 1.17 -21.13
N ASP A 106 -17.52 1.40 -22.11
CA ASP A 106 -16.09 1.58 -21.89
C ASP A 106 -15.78 2.94 -21.29
N TYR A 107 -14.66 3.01 -20.56
CA TYR A 107 -14.05 4.29 -20.21
C TYR A 107 -13.22 4.78 -21.38
N LEU A 108 -13.60 5.90 -21.96
CA LEU A 108 -12.91 6.53 -23.09
C LEU A 108 -11.81 7.47 -22.60
N ILE A 109 -10.63 7.38 -23.22
CA ILE A 109 -9.47 8.21 -22.94
C ILE A 109 -9.13 9.00 -24.20
N PRO A 110 -9.20 10.35 -24.19
CA PRO A 110 -8.85 11.16 -25.35
C PRO A 110 -7.39 10.94 -25.77
N SER A 111 -7.16 10.78 -27.08
CA SER A 111 -5.82 10.70 -27.61
C SER A 111 -5.18 12.10 -27.68
N ARG A 112 -3.97 12.26 -27.14
CA ARG A 112 -3.17 13.46 -27.30
C ARG A 112 -2.46 13.54 -28.65
N VAL A 113 -2.26 12.41 -29.32
CA VAL A 113 -1.53 12.29 -30.57
C VAL A 113 -2.45 12.43 -31.77
N HIS A 114 -3.68 11.94 -31.68
CA HIS A 114 -4.65 11.92 -32.77
C HIS A 114 -5.92 12.68 -32.35
N ASN A 115 -6.11 13.86 -32.90
CA ASN A 115 -7.30 14.70 -32.62
C ASN A 115 -8.59 13.97 -33.02
N GLY A 116 -9.59 14.02 -32.12
CA GLY A 116 -10.90 13.39 -32.33
C GLY A 116 -10.92 11.88 -32.20
N LYS A 117 -9.80 11.25 -31.83
CA LYS A 117 -9.73 9.81 -31.56
C LYS A 117 -9.59 9.53 -30.06
N PHE A 118 -10.03 8.32 -29.68
CA PHE A 118 -10.04 7.86 -28.29
C PHE A 118 -9.46 6.48 -28.19
N TYR A 119 -8.81 6.22 -27.07
CA TYR A 119 -8.56 4.88 -26.54
C TYR A 119 -9.68 4.49 -25.59
N ALA A 120 -9.79 3.20 -25.30
CA ALA A 120 -10.69 2.69 -24.28
C ALA A 120 -9.93 1.76 -23.33
N LEU A 121 -10.39 1.67 -22.08
CA LEU A 121 -9.96 0.61 -21.16
C LEU A 121 -10.80 -0.64 -21.48
N PRO A 122 -10.19 -1.76 -21.91
CA PRO A 122 -10.93 -2.95 -22.29
C PRO A 122 -11.60 -3.60 -21.10
N GLN A 123 -12.77 -4.15 -21.30
CA GLN A 123 -13.48 -4.96 -20.30
C GLN A 123 -12.89 -6.36 -20.19
N SER A 124 -12.41 -6.90 -21.31
CA SER A 124 -11.83 -8.23 -21.39
C SER A 124 -10.59 -8.22 -22.29
N PRO A 125 -9.50 -8.92 -21.91
CA PRO A 125 -8.34 -9.11 -22.76
C PRO A 125 -8.53 -10.20 -23.82
N GLN A 126 -9.71 -10.81 -23.93
CA GLN A 126 -9.95 -12.01 -24.75
C GLN A 126 -9.62 -11.79 -26.22
N THR A 127 -10.01 -10.66 -26.81
CA THR A 127 -9.72 -10.32 -28.22
C THR A 127 -8.21 -10.27 -28.52
N LEU A 128 -7.39 -9.94 -27.51
CA LEU A 128 -5.94 -9.87 -27.65
C LEU A 128 -5.24 -11.21 -27.39
N LYS A 129 -5.95 -12.18 -26.80
CA LYS A 129 -5.44 -13.52 -26.47
C LYS A 129 -5.82 -14.58 -27.49
N GLN A 130 -6.69 -14.25 -28.45
CA GLN A 130 -7.04 -15.13 -29.57
C GLN A 130 -5.94 -15.13 -30.63
#